data_a82915fe7ee04b36cbc85b36832a07d3
#
_entry.id   a82915fe7ee04b36cbc85b36832a07d3
#
_cell.length_a   1.000
_cell.length_b   1.000
_cell.length_c   1.000
_cell.angle_alpha   90.00
_cell.angle_beta   90.00
_cell.angle_gamma   90.00
#
_symmetry.space_group_name_H-M   'P 1'
#
loop_
_entity.id
_entity.type
_entity.pdbx_description
1 polymer ?
#
loop_
_entity_poly.entity_id
_entity_poly.type
_entity_poly.pdbx_seq_one_letter_code
_entity_poly.pdbx_strand_id
1 'polypeptide(L)'
;MRKVNSEDAWGDAYGRVWGVDVQPSPSENTRFGRLEFKQKGSDSGSIATALAEAYEEATLNPDVKFAIPTLMGSTLIHQTVVGLEAQRQLAAIDKTPDYVIGSIGAGSHFGGLIAPFVPTRLQGRDTRFVAVEEVSTPSLTRGVYAEESADAAGLMPQVPMYTLGREYSPPGVLAGAMRYHGVAPIVSALYKEQHINAVAHGQIESYSAGLMFTRSEGIILSPHAMYTVKEVIEQALRSKLSGREETILFTVTPAVTSESTPYDLLLDGVLNDERPEEASLKKSLARFIGRN
;
A
#
# COMPACT_ATOMS: atom_id res chain seq x y z
N MET A 1 -1.34 -12.52 6.76
CA MET A 1 0.03 -12.75 6.24
C MET A 1 0.45 -14.20 6.36
N ARG A 2 0.25 -14.88 7.49
CA ARG A 2 0.66 -16.29 7.63
C ARG A 2 -0.04 -17.24 6.65
N LYS A 3 -1.32 -17.04 6.35
CA LYS A 3 -2.04 -17.82 5.33
C LYS A 3 -1.42 -17.66 3.94
N VAL A 4 -1.04 -16.45 3.56
CA VAL A 4 -0.36 -16.16 2.29
C VAL A 4 1.05 -16.75 2.26
N ASN A 5 1.77 -16.75 3.40
CA ASN A 5 3.13 -17.31 3.48
C ASN A 5 3.17 -18.83 3.63
N SER A 6 2.08 -19.49 4.06
CA SER A 6 2.03 -20.94 4.20
C SER A 6 1.56 -21.68 2.93
N GLU A 7 0.84 -20.99 2.06
CA GLU A 7 0.34 -21.55 0.80
C GLU A 7 1.22 -21.17 -0.40
N ASP A 8 1.93 -20.03 -0.33
CA ASP A 8 2.88 -19.58 -1.37
C ASP A 8 4.31 -19.50 -0.79
N ALA A 9 5.04 -20.56 -0.95
CA ALA A 9 6.43 -20.68 -0.50
C ALA A 9 7.45 -19.83 -1.29
N TRP A 10 6.99 -18.82 -2.09
CA TRP A 10 7.92 -18.05 -2.92
C TRP A 10 8.94 -17.27 -2.08
N GLY A 11 8.51 -16.67 -0.96
CA GLY A 11 9.40 -15.95 -0.04
C GLY A 11 10.49 -16.86 0.53
N ASP A 12 10.12 -18.07 0.93
CA ASP A 12 11.06 -19.10 1.39
C ASP A 12 11.95 -19.59 0.25
N ALA A 13 11.37 -19.84 -0.95
CA ALA A 13 12.14 -20.28 -2.12
C ALA A 13 13.18 -19.23 -2.54
N TYR A 14 12.82 -17.97 -2.64
CA TYR A 14 13.79 -16.88 -2.93
C TYR A 14 14.79 -16.68 -1.80
N GLY A 15 14.36 -16.78 -0.54
CA GLY A 15 15.26 -16.76 0.61
C GLY A 15 16.35 -17.82 0.49
N ARG A 16 15.99 -19.04 0.17
CA ARG A 16 16.96 -20.14 -0.04
C ARG A 16 17.89 -19.89 -1.24
N VAL A 17 17.37 -19.32 -2.34
CA VAL A 17 18.20 -18.95 -3.50
C VAL A 17 19.26 -17.91 -3.13
N TRP A 18 18.93 -16.96 -2.28
CA TRP A 18 19.85 -15.92 -1.81
C TRP A 18 20.63 -16.28 -0.54
N GLY A 19 20.40 -17.49 0.02
CA GLY A 19 21.02 -17.90 1.29
C GLY A 19 20.50 -17.14 2.50
N VAL A 20 19.26 -16.68 2.45
CA VAL A 20 18.57 -15.95 3.53
C VAL A 20 17.62 -16.89 4.25
N ASP A 21 17.65 -16.86 5.60
CA ASP A 21 16.66 -17.53 6.43
C ASP A 21 15.42 -16.65 6.60
N VAL A 22 14.27 -17.09 6.05
CA VAL A 22 13.01 -16.36 6.07
C VAL A 22 12.15 -16.85 7.22
N GLN A 23 11.90 -15.99 8.19
CA GLN A 23 11.05 -16.29 9.34
C GLN A 23 9.60 -15.86 9.09
N PRO A 24 8.60 -16.70 9.39
CA PRO A 24 7.19 -16.31 9.32
C PRO A 24 6.86 -15.27 10.40
N SER A 25 5.89 -14.40 10.12
CA SER A 25 5.34 -13.45 11.10
C SER A 25 3.81 -13.66 11.23
N PRO A 26 3.28 -13.73 12.48
CA PRO A 26 3.95 -13.74 13.78
C PRO A 26 4.86 -14.96 13.96
N SER A 27 5.95 -14.80 14.72
CA SER A 27 6.93 -15.85 15.02
C SER A 27 6.94 -16.21 16.49
N GLU A 28 7.06 -17.49 16.78
CA GLU A 28 7.27 -17.97 18.17
C GLU A 28 8.69 -17.64 18.69
N ASN A 29 9.60 -17.28 17.81
CA ASN A 29 10.97 -16.91 18.15
C ASN A 29 11.08 -15.51 18.76
N THR A 30 10.13 -14.60 18.46
CA THR A 30 10.11 -13.24 18.99
C THR A 30 9.20 -13.11 20.21
N ARG A 31 9.43 -12.13 21.08
CA ARG A 31 8.58 -11.85 22.22
C ARG A 31 7.21 -11.35 21.78
N PHE A 32 7.20 -10.41 20.84
CA PHE A 32 5.96 -9.83 20.33
C PHE A 32 5.14 -10.86 19.55
N GLY A 33 5.75 -11.69 18.72
CA GLY A 33 5.07 -12.74 17.99
C GLY A 33 4.36 -13.75 18.91
N ARG A 34 5.02 -14.17 19.99
CA ARG A 34 4.37 -15.04 21.02
C ARG A 34 3.16 -14.37 21.67
N LEU A 35 3.22 -13.06 21.94
CA LEU A 35 2.06 -12.32 22.48
C LEU A 35 0.92 -12.26 21.47
N GLU A 36 1.22 -12.00 20.21
CA GLU A 36 0.24 -11.95 19.12
C GLU A 36 -0.47 -13.30 18.94
N PHE A 37 0.28 -14.41 18.95
CA PHE A 37 -0.28 -15.76 18.94
C PHE A 37 -1.22 -16.02 20.11
N LYS A 38 -0.80 -15.65 21.30
CA LYS A 38 -1.61 -15.87 22.51
C LYS A 38 -2.91 -15.07 22.51
N GLN A 39 -2.89 -13.86 21.93
CA GLN A 39 -4.04 -12.95 21.95
C GLN A 39 -5.00 -13.16 20.79
N LYS A 40 -4.48 -13.44 19.59
CA LYS A 40 -5.25 -13.43 18.34
C LYS A 40 -5.21 -14.73 17.55
N GLY A 41 -4.44 -15.72 17.99
CA GLY A 41 -4.30 -17.02 17.34
C GLY A 41 -3.27 -17.06 16.20
N SER A 42 -3.14 -18.24 15.58
CA SER A 42 -2.08 -18.54 14.60
C SER A 42 -2.25 -17.82 13.25
N ASP A 43 -3.47 -17.45 12.90
CA ASP A 43 -3.78 -16.81 11.61
C ASP A 43 -3.76 -15.28 11.70
N SER A 44 -3.33 -14.75 12.83
CA SER A 44 -3.18 -13.31 13.06
C SER A 44 -1.90 -12.77 12.42
N GLY A 45 -1.78 -11.45 12.45
CA GLY A 45 -0.60 -10.74 12.00
C GLY A 45 -0.89 -9.78 10.85
N SER A 46 -0.01 -8.81 10.73
CA SER A 46 -0.04 -7.75 9.74
C SER A 46 1.38 -7.35 9.36
N ILE A 47 1.54 -6.46 8.40
CA ILE A 47 2.84 -5.84 8.12
C ILE A 47 3.37 -5.14 9.38
N ALA A 48 2.50 -4.49 10.15
CA ALA A 48 2.88 -3.82 11.40
C ALA A 48 3.36 -4.83 12.47
N THR A 49 2.80 -6.05 12.50
CA THR A 49 3.29 -7.14 13.36
C THR A 49 4.72 -7.53 12.99
N ALA A 50 4.98 -7.76 11.70
CA ALA A 50 6.32 -8.10 11.22
C ALA A 50 7.35 -6.99 11.50
N LEU A 51 6.94 -5.71 11.39
CA LEU A 51 7.79 -4.57 11.75
C LEU A 51 8.12 -4.56 13.24
N ALA A 52 7.13 -4.85 14.11
CA ALA A 52 7.36 -4.94 15.56
C ALA A 52 8.40 -6.00 15.91
N GLU A 53 8.26 -7.20 15.33
CA GLU A 53 9.19 -8.32 15.54
C GLU A 53 10.60 -8.01 15.05
N ALA A 54 10.73 -7.47 13.86
CA ALA A 54 12.02 -7.10 13.28
C ALA A 54 12.71 -5.97 14.06
N TYR A 55 11.95 -4.98 14.53
CA TYR A 55 12.49 -3.90 15.34
C TYR A 55 12.88 -4.35 16.75
N GLU A 56 12.07 -5.23 17.36
CA GLU A 56 12.40 -5.86 18.65
C GLU A 56 13.75 -6.60 18.56
N GLU A 57 13.92 -7.44 17.52
CA GLU A 57 15.15 -8.21 17.32
C GLU A 57 16.37 -7.30 17.14
N ALA A 58 16.26 -6.26 16.32
CA ALA A 58 17.35 -5.31 16.11
C ALA A 58 17.69 -4.47 17.35
N THR A 59 16.73 -4.30 18.27
CA THR A 59 16.94 -3.58 19.53
C THR A 59 17.65 -4.47 20.57
N LEU A 60 17.34 -5.77 20.57
CA LEU A 60 17.88 -6.73 21.51
C LEU A 60 19.24 -7.29 21.09
N ASN A 61 19.54 -7.30 19.80
CA ASN A 61 20.76 -7.88 19.25
C ASN A 61 21.55 -6.82 18.46
N PRO A 62 22.72 -6.38 18.97
CA PRO A 62 23.53 -5.32 18.35
C PRO A 62 24.09 -5.72 16.97
N ASP A 63 24.16 -7.00 16.65
CA ASP A 63 24.62 -7.51 15.35
C ASP A 63 23.55 -7.49 14.28
N VAL A 64 22.27 -7.34 14.67
CA VAL A 64 21.13 -7.25 13.76
C VAL A 64 20.91 -5.78 13.36
N LYS A 65 20.68 -5.56 12.07
CA LYS A 65 20.33 -4.23 11.51
C LYS A 65 18.90 -4.24 11.00
N PHE A 66 18.15 -3.20 11.36
CA PHE A 66 16.79 -3.02 10.93
C PHE A 66 16.73 -2.27 9.60
N ALA A 67 16.11 -2.86 8.59
CA ALA A 67 15.84 -2.18 7.33
C ALA A 67 14.66 -1.22 7.52
N ILE A 68 14.86 0.06 7.18
CA ILE A 68 13.86 1.13 7.36
C ILE A 68 12.61 0.85 6.51
N PRO A 69 11.40 0.88 7.11
CA PRO A 69 10.17 0.58 6.41
C PRO A 69 9.75 1.66 5.40
N THR A 70 8.88 1.27 4.48
CA THR A 70 8.38 2.11 3.38
C THR A 70 7.59 3.35 3.82
N LEU A 71 7.22 3.46 5.08
CA LEU A 71 6.56 4.63 5.67
C LEU A 71 7.49 5.84 5.81
N MET A 72 8.78 5.62 5.91
CA MET A 72 9.75 6.67 6.25
C MET A 72 10.11 7.55 5.05
N GLY A 73 10.34 8.85 5.32
CA GLY A 73 10.70 9.84 4.31
C GLY A 73 11.97 9.49 3.52
N SER A 74 12.96 8.84 4.15
CA SER A 74 14.16 8.36 3.47
C SER A 74 13.84 7.37 2.34
N THR A 75 12.94 6.42 2.58
CA THR A 75 12.50 5.46 1.56
C THR A 75 11.73 6.18 0.44
N LEU A 76 10.85 7.13 0.79
CA LEU A 76 10.13 7.94 -0.19
C LEU A 76 11.08 8.71 -1.10
N ILE A 77 12.14 9.32 -0.55
CA ILE A 77 13.16 10.06 -1.32
C ILE A 77 13.81 9.14 -2.36
N HIS A 78 14.18 7.91 -2.01
CA HIS A 78 14.71 6.94 -2.98
C HIS A 78 13.71 6.60 -4.09
N GLN A 79 12.42 6.53 -3.76
CA GLN A 79 11.35 6.24 -4.74
C GLN A 79 11.09 7.42 -5.70
N THR A 80 11.57 8.63 -5.41
CA THR A 80 11.39 9.79 -6.30
C THR A 80 12.01 9.59 -7.68
N VAL A 81 12.95 8.67 -7.84
CA VAL A 81 13.52 8.31 -9.15
C VAL A 81 12.44 7.95 -10.17
N VAL A 82 11.38 7.26 -9.75
CA VAL A 82 10.26 6.87 -10.62
C VAL A 82 9.54 8.10 -11.17
N GLY A 83 9.20 9.06 -10.30
CA GLY A 83 8.56 10.30 -10.70
C GLY A 83 9.45 11.20 -11.53
N LEU A 84 10.75 11.29 -11.22
CA LEU A 84 11.73 12.07 -11.97
C LEU A 84 11.93 11.54 -13.40
N GLU A 85 11.98 10.22 -13.56
CA GLU A 85 12.03 9.60 -14.88
C GLU A 85 10.73 9.85 -15.66
N ALA A 86 9.58 9.66 -15.05
CA ALA A 86 8.29 9.94 -15.66
C ALA A 86 8.17 11.41 -16.11
N GLN A 87 8.64 12.36 -15.30
CA GLN A 87 8.64 13.77 -15.64
C GLN A 87 9.50 14.06 -16.88
N ARG A 88 10.70 13.45 -16.98
CA ARG A 88 11.58 13.59 -18.14
C ARG A 88 10.97 12.96 -19.40
N GLN A 89 10.36 11.80 -19.28
CA GLN A 89 9.70 11.10 -20.39
C GLN A 89 8.51 11.91 -20.92
N LEU A 90 7.68 12.47 -20.05
CA LEU A 90 6.58 13.35 -20.42
C LEU A 90 7.07 14.63 -21.11
N ALA A 91 8.13 15.25 -20.59
CA ALA A 91 8.73 16.44 -21.22
C ALA A 91 9.27 16.14 -22.63
N ALA A 92 9.81 14.93 -22.88
CA ALA A 92 10.30 14.53 -24.19
C ALA A 92 9.21 14.42 -25.26
N ILE A 93 7.95 14.27 -24.86
CA ILE A 93 6.77 14.21 -25.74
C ILE A 93 5.86 15.44 -25.58
N ASP A 94 6.36 16.50 -24.95
CA ASP A 94 5.63 17.76 -24.69
C ASP A 94 4.27 17.55 -24.01
N LYS A 95 4.24 16.63 -23.02
CA LYS A 95 3.04 16.35 -22.22
C LYS A 95 3.27 16.71 -20.75
N THR A 96 2.18 17.08 -20.11
CA THR A 96 2.10 17.28 -18.67
C THR A 96 0.88 16.51 -18.17
N PRO A 97 0.96 15.79 -17.05
CA PRO A 97 -0.17 15.03 -16.58
C PRO A 97 -1.24 15.93 -15.95
N ASP A 98 -2.49 15.69 -16.32
CA ASP A 98 -3.68 16.21 -15.64
C ASP A 98 -3.97 15.38 -14.38
N TYR A 99 -3.69 14.08 -14.45
CA TYR A 99 -3.80 13.15 -13.33
C TYR A 99 -2.53 12.34 -13.14
N VAL A 100 -2.16 12.15 -11.88
CA VAL A 100 -1.17 11.15 -11.46
C VAL A 100 -1.85 10.18 -10.51
N ILE A 101 -2.03 8.93 -10.93
CA ILE A 101 -2.81 7.92 -10.24
C ILE A 101 -1.88 6.78 -9.80
N GLY A 102 -2.00 6.34 -8.55
CA GLY A 102 -1.22 5.22 -8.05
C GLY A 102 -1.82 4.57 -6.81
N SER A 103 -1.62 3.27 -6.68
CA SER A 103 -2.00 2.53 -5.48
C SER A 103 -1.18 2.94 -4.28
N ILE A 104 -1.80 2.90 -3.10
CA ILE A 104 -1.17 3.29 -1.86
C ILE A 104 -1.34 2.23 -0.77
N GLY A 105 -0.23 1.87 -0.14
CA GLY A 105 -0.17 1.21 1.14
C GLY A 105 0.48 2.15 2.14
N ALA A 106 1.74 1.89 2.52
CA ALA A 106 2.51 2.80 3.36
C ALA A 106 2.87 4.15 2.69
N GLY A 107 2.77 4.28 1.38
CA GLY A 107 2.81 5.56 0.67
C GLY A 107 4.13 5.94 0.00
N SER A 108 5.23 5.21 0.18
CA SER A 108 6.52 5.62 -0.41
C SER A 108 6.51 5.59 -1.94
N HIS A 109 5.92 4.56 -2.55
CA HIS A 109 5.85 4.42 -4.00
C HIS A 109 5.00 5.54 -4.64
N PHE A 110 3.77 5.72 -4.14
CA PHE A 110 2.90 6.80 -4.59
C PHE A 110 3.51 8.17 -4.34
N GLY A 111 4.07 8.40 -3.13
CA GLY A 111 4.74 9.65 -2.78
C GLY A 111 5.95 9.93 -3.68
N GLY A 112 6.74 8.91 -4.00
CA GLY A 112 7.86 9.03 -4.94
C GLY A 112 7.42 9.38 -6.36
N LEU A 113 6.33 8.78 -6.84
CA LEU A 113 5.76 9.09 -8.15
C LEU A 113 5.30 10.54 -8.26
N ILE A 114 4.56 11.06 -7.26
CA ILE A 114 4.01 12.41 -7.30
C ILE A 114 5.03 13.51 -6.95
N ALA A 115 6.11 13.17 -6.22
CA ALA A 115 7.04 14.14 -5.64
C ALA A 115 7.55 15.22 -6.63
N PRO A 116 7.98 14.90 -7.86
CA PRO A 116 8.45 15.90 -8.82
C PRO A 116 7.36 16.84 -9.34
N PHE A 117 6.10 16.45 -9.21
CA PHE A 117 4.94 17.23 -9.66
C PHE A 117 4.34 18.10 -8.54
N VAL A 118 4.67 17.83 -7.26
CA VAL A 118 4.17 18.58 -6.10
C VAL A 118 4.52 20.07 -6.19
N PRO A 119 5.76 20.50 -6.51
CA PRO A 119 6.07 21.92 -6.58
C PRO A 119 5.18 22.69 -7.57
N THR A 120 4.92 22.13 -8.75
CA THR A 120 4.07 22.77 -9.76
C THR A 120 2.61 22.79 -9.34
N ARG A 121 2.13 21.74 -8.63
CA ARG A 121 0.79 21.71 -8.03
C ARG A 121 0.62 22.81 -6.98
N LEU A 122 1.60 22.98 -6.09
CA LEU A 122 1.58 24.04 -5.07
C LEU A 122 1.65 25.45 -5.66
N GLN A 123 2.20 25.60 -6.87
CA GLN A 123 2.21 26.86 -7.64
C GLN A 123 0.93 27.10 -8.46
N GLY A 124 -0.12 26.28 -8.27
CA GLY A 124 -1.44 26.49 -8.86
C GLY A 124 -1.70 25.71 -10.15
N ARG A 125 -0.82 24.80 -10.57
CA ARG A 125 -1.12 23.91 -11.70
C ARG A 125 -2.20 22.90 -11.30
N ASP A 126 -3.15 22.60 -12.19
CA ASP A 126 -4.27 21.69 -11.91
C ASP A 126 -3.92 20.21 -12.16
N THR A 127 -2.70 19.78 -11.83
CA THR A 127 -2.38 18.34 -11.79
C THR A 127 -3.01 17.72 -10.54
N ARG A 128 -3.82 16.69 -10.71
CA ARG A 128 -4.55 16.00 -9.64
C ARG A 128 -3.85 14.71 -9.27
N PHE A 129 -3.56 14.54 -7.99
CA PHE A 129 -2.98 13.31 -7.46
C PHE A 129 -4.08 12.45 -6.87
N VAL A 130 -4.17 11.18 -7.28
CA VAL A 130 -5.19 10.25 -6.82
C VAL A 130 -4.51 9.02 -6.23
N ALA A 131 -4.63 8.88 -4.90
CA ALA A 131 -4.20 7.71 -4.16
C ALA A 131 -5.32 6.66 -4.17
N VAL A 132 -4.99 5.43 -4.59
CA VAL A 132 -5.95 4.34 -4.70
C VAL A 132 -5.71 3.34 -3.58
N GLU A 133 -6.70 3.18 -2.72
CA GLU A 133 -6.69 2.25 -1.59
C GLU A 133 -7.48 0.98 -1.91
N GLU A 134 -7.22 -0.07 -1.15
CA GLU A 134 -8.07 -1.26 -1.06
C GLU A 134 -9.15 -1.04 0.02
N VAL A 135 -10.42 -1.39 -0.28
CA VAL A 135 -11.57 -1.08 0.60
C VAL A 135 -11.47 -1.68 2.00
N SER A 136 -10.70 -2.76 2.20
CA SER A 136 -10.49 -3.35 3.52
C SER A 136 -9.41 -2.64 4.34
N THR A 137 -8.61 -1.78 3.71
CA THR A 137 -7.52 -1.03 4.36
C THR A 137 -7.55 0.46 3.98
N PRO A 138 -8.66 1.17 4.24
CA PRO A 138 -8.93 2.51 3.76
C PRO A 138 -8.31 3.58 4.68
N SER A 139 -6.97 3.64 4.75
CA SER A 139 -6.25 4.48 5.72
C SER A 139 -6.45 5.97 5.50
N LEU A 140 -6.53 6.44 4.24
CA LEU A 140 -6.84 7.83 3.91
C LEU A 140 -8.34 8.12 3.97
N THR A 141 -9.15 7.26 3.32
CA THR A 141 -10.59 7.52 3.15
C THR A 141 -11.41 7.30 4.40
N ARG A 142 -10.96 6.47 5.36
CA ARG A 142 -11.68 6.14 6.60
C ARG A 142 -10.82 6.22 7.87
N GLY A 143 -9.53 6.45 7.75
CA GLY A 143 -8.63 6.61 8.88
C GLY A 143 -8.73 7.98 9.52
N VAL A 144 -7.92 8.17 10.56
CA VAL A 144 -7.78 9.45 11.27
C VAL A 144 -6.35 9.96 11.15
N TYR A 145 -6.17 11.28 11.14
CA TYR A 145 -4.85 11.90 11.21
C TYR A 145 -4.40 11.99 12.67
N ALA A 146 -3.38 11.23 13.03
CA ALA A 146 -2.91 11.15 14.40
C ALA A 146 -1.43 10.77 14.47
N GLU A 147 -0.81 11.00 15.65
CA GLU A 147 0.49 10.44 16.00
C GLU A 147 0.36 8.93 16.20
N GLU A 148 1.08 8.14 15.43
CA GLU A 148 1.04 6.69 15.47
C GLU A 148 2.40 6.07 15.15
N SER A 149 2.64 4.86 15.68
CA SER A 149 3.81 4.06 15.37
C SER A 149 3.61 3.21 14.11
N ALA A 150 4.67 3.00 13.38
CA ALA A 150 4.66 2.14 12.20
C ALA A 150 4.43 0.65 12.53
N ASP A 151 4.84 0.22 13.71
CA ASP A 151 4.78 -1.16 14.20
C ASP A 151 3.60 -1.40 15.14
N ALA A 152 3.12 -2.64 15.19
CA ALA A 152 1.95 -3.02 16.00
C ALA A 152 2.19 -2.94 17.51
N ALA A 153 3.45 -3.08 17.97
CA ALA A 153 3.82 -3.01 19.39
C ALA A 153 4.02 -1.57 19.89
N GLY A 154 4.20 -0.59 18.98
CA GLY A 154 4.51 0.79 19.32
C GLY A 154 5.93 0.99 19.83
N LEU A 155 6.86 0.18 19.35
CA LEU A 155 8.28 0.26 19.67
C LEU A 155 9.01 1.33 18.85
N MET A 156 8.55 1.55 17.63
CA MET A 156 9.10 2.57 16.73
C MET A 156 8.58 3.96 17.12
N PRO A 157 9.29 5.04 16.73
CA PRO A 157 8.84 6.41 16.95
C PRO A 157 7.42 6.64 16.41
N GLN A 158 6.65 7.42 17.13
CA GLN A 158 5.36 7.94 16.66
C GLN A 158 5.60 9.06 15.67
N VAL A 159 4.83 9.06 14.59
CA VAL A 159 4.87 10.08 13.55
C VAL A 159 3.46 10.45 13.12
N PRO A 160 3.22 11.72 12.70
CA PRO A 160 1.90 12.14 12.24
C PRO A 160 1.54 11.44 10.94
N MET A 161 0.41 10.72 10.92
CA MET A 161 -0.04 9.98 9.75
C MET A 161 -1.57 9.82 9.72
N TYR A 162 -2.12 9.58 8.54
CA TYR A 162 -3.43 8.97 8.44
C TYR A 162 -3.32 7.48 8.74
N THR A 163 -4.15 7.00 9.65
CA THR A 163 -4.05 5.62 10.16
C THR A 163 -5.40 5.03 10.53
N LEU A 164 -5.50 3.71 10.38
CA LEU A 164 -6.57 2.87 10.93
C LEU A 164 -6.26 2.42 12.38
N GLY A 165 -5.09 2.80 12.89
CA GLY A 165 -4.55 2.36 14.17
C GLY A 165 -3.65 1.12 14.00
N ARG A 166 -2.51 1.11 14.70
CA ARG A 166 -1.49 0.04 14.62
C ARG A 166 -2.00 -1.35 15.00
N GLU A 167 -3.09 -1.41 15.77
CA GLU A 167 -3.71 -2.69 16.18
C GLU A 167 -4.70 -3.23 15.15
N TYR A 168 -5.01 -2.44 14.10
CA TYR A 168 -5.89 -2.86 13.04
C TYR A 168 -5.26 -3.99 12.23
N SER A 169 -5.97 -5.10 12.11
CA SER A 169 -5.58 -6.24 11.29
C SER A 169 -6.50 -6.31 10.07
N PRO A 170 -6.00 -6.00 8.86
CA PRO A 170 -6.83 -6.07 7.67
C PRO A 170 -7.19 -7.52 7.33
N PRO A 171 -8.37 -7.75 6.73
CA PRO A 171 -8.78 -9.07 6.27
C PRO A 171 -7.85 -9.64 5.19
N GLY A 172 -8.03 -10.91 4.87
CA GLY A 172 -7.15 -11.70 4.02
C GLY A 172 -7.26 -11.44 2.52
N VAL A 173 -7.27 -10.19 2.07
CA VAL A 173 -7.31 -9.84 0.64
C VAL A 173 -5.93 -9.90 -0.03
N LEU A 174 -5.92 -10.15 -1.33
CA LEU A 174 -4.72 -10.23 -2.15
C LEU A 174 -4.34 -8.84 -2.70
N ALA A 175 -4.00 -7.91 -1.83
CA ALA A 175 -3.65 -6.54 -2.19
C ALA A 175 -2.17 -6.20 -1.92
N GLY A 176 -1.35 -7.20 -1.63
CA GLY A 176 0.09 -7.03 -1.38
C GLY A 176 0.39 -5.99 -0.30
N ALA A 177 1.28 -5.07 -0.61
CA ALA A 177 1.74 -4.01 0.29
C ALA A 177 0.66 -2.95 0.63
N MET A 178 -0.52 -2.98 0.01
CA MET A 178 -1.62 -2.07 0.34
C MET A 178 -2.26 -2.39 1.71
N ARG A 179 -2.04 -3.58 2.26
CA ARG A 179 -2.60 -4.04 3.53
C ARG A 179 -1.80 -3.48 4.74
N TYR A 180 -1.73 -2.17 4.85
CA TYR A 180 -1.01 -1.49 5.93
C TYR A 180 -1.87 -0.41 6.58
N HIS A 181 -1.79 -0.28 7.91
CA HIS A 181 -2.68 0.57 8.71
C HIS A 181 -2.43 2.06 8.60
N GLY A 182 -1.29 2.50 8.06
CA GLY A 182 -0.89 3.91 8.10
C GLY A 182 -0.20 4.38 6.83
N VAL A 183 -0.21 5.68 6.61
CA VAL A 183 0.34 6.32 5.41
C VAL A 183 1.48 7.26 5.79
N ALA A 184 2.55 7.26 4.98
CA ALA A 184 3.74 8.08 5.17
C ALA A 184 3.41 9.55 5.54
N PRO A 185 4.13 10.16 6.51
CA PRO A 185 3.84 11.50 7.01
C PRO A 185 3.70 12.56 5.92
N ILE A 186 4.60 12.57 4.94
CA ILE A 186 4.57 13.52 3.83
C ILE A 186 3.29 13.38 3.00
N VAL A 187 2.90 12.15 2.65
CA VAL A 187 1.68 11.88 1.89
C VAL A 187 0.44 12.22 2.71
N SER A 188 0.45 11.89 4.00
CA SER A 188 -0.61 12.23 4.94
C SER A 188 -0.80 13.74 5.09
N ALA A 189 0.29 14.51 5.14
CA ALA A 189 0.23 15.96 5.18
C ALA A 189 -0.37 16.54 3.89
N LEU A 190 0.08 16.07 2.73
CA LEU A 190 -0.47 16.51 1.44
C LEU A 190 -1.95 16.16 1.29
N TYR A 191 -2.39 15.01 1.80
CA TYR A 191 -3.80 14.63 1.79
C TYR A 191 -4.63 15.52 2.73
N LYS A 192 -4.12 15.79 3.96
CA LYS A 192 -4.75 16.69 4.92
C LYS A 192 -4.95 18.09 4.36
N GLU A 193 -3.96 18.59 3.62
CA GLU A 193 -4.00 19.91 2.96
C GLU A 193 -4.75 19.88 1.59
N GLN A 194 -5.45 18.78 1.28
CA GLN A 194 -6.27 18.61 0.06
C GLN A 194 -5.49 18.69 -1.27
N HIS A 195 -4.19 18.40 -1.25
CA HIS A 195 -3.40 18.28 -2.47
C HIS A 195 -3.49 16.90 -3.12
N ILE A 196 -3.93 15.89 -2.37
CA ILE A 196 -4.17 14.51 -2.83
C ILE A 196 -5.65 14.18 -2.64
N ASN A 197 -6.23 13.51 -3.62
CA ASN A 197 -7.53 12.82 -3.49
C ASN A 197 -7.29 11.35 -3.20
N ALA A 198 -8.19 10.70 -2.48
CA ALA A 198 -8.12 9.26 -2.25
C ALA A 198 -9.43 8.59 -2.66
N VAL A 199 -9.30 7.41 -3.24
CA VAL A 199 -10.42 6.52 -3.59
C VAL A 199 -10.11 5.10 -3.11
N ALA A 200 -11.14 4.30 -2.85
CA ALA A 200 -10.97 2.93 -2.43
C ALA A 200 -11.78 1.99 -3.34
N HIS A 201 -11.14 0.94 -3.85
CA HIS A 201 -11.76 -0.06 -4.72
C HIS A 201 -11.75 -1.44 -4.08
N GLY A 202 -12.75 -2.26 -4.44
CA GLY A 202 -12.81 -3.68 -4.07
C GLY A 202 -11.85 -4.54 -4.90
N GLN A 203 -11.56 -5.71 -4.40
CA GLN A 203 -10.64 -6.66 -5.01
C GLN A 203 -11.17 -7.17 -6.36
N ILE A 204 -12.43 -7.62 -6.42
CA ILE A 204 -13.03 -8.23 -7.63
C ILE A 204 -13.03 -7.22 -8.78
N GLU A 205 -13.49 -5.99 -8.55
CA GLU A 205 -13.54 -4.97 -9.60
C GLU A 205 -12.16 -4.55 -10.07
N SER A 206 -11.18 -4.46 -9.16
CA SER A 206 -9.80 -4.10 -9.49
C SER A 206 -9.11 -5.19 -10.32
N TYR A 207 -9.31 -6.44 -9.94
CA TYR A 207 -8.76 -7.58 -10.69
C TYR A 207 -9.42 -7.76 -12.06
N SER A 208 -10.73 -7.50 -12.16
CA SER A 208 -11.43 -7.50 -13.45
C SER A 208 -10.89 -6.43 -14.39
N ALA A 209 -10.62 -5.23 -13.88
CA ALA A 209 -9.97 -4.14 -14.62
C ALA A 209 -8.53 -4.50 -15.03
N GLY A 210 -7.77 -5.11 -14.12
CA GLY A 210 -6.42 -5.59 -14.37
C GLY A 210 -6.38 -6.67 -15.45
N LEU A 211 -7.32 -7.62 -15.43
CA LEU A 211 -7.44 -8.65 -16.47
C LEU A 211 -7.78 -8.05 -17.84
N MET A 212 -8.66 -7.04 -17.89
CA MET A 212 -8.97 -6.31 -19.12
C MET A 212 -7.71 -5.64 -19.67
N PHE A 213 -6.97 -4.91 -18.84
CA PHE A 213 -5.71 -4.24 -19.20
C PHE A 213 -4.66 -5.25 -19.69
N THR A 214 -4.49 -6.36 -18.96
CA THR A 214 -3.54 -7.42 -19.34
C THR A 214 -3.85 -7.98 -20.73
N ARG A 215 -5.12 -8.20 -21.06
CA ARG A 215 -5.55 -8.69 -22.38
C ARG A 215 -5.36 -7.67 -23.50
N SER A 216 -5.44 -6.37 -23.18
CA SER A 216 -5.26 -5.28 -24.16
C SER A 216 -3.79 -4.96 -24.40
N GLU A 217 -2.99 -4.91 -23.33
CA GLU A 217 -1.60 -4.39 -23.37
C GLU A 217 -0.54 -5.50 -23.32
N GLY A 218 -0.93 -6.74 -23.02
CA GLY A 218 0.01 -7.87 -22.92
C GLY A 218 0.90 -7.84 -21.67
N ILE A 219 0.56 -7.02 -20.66
CA ILE A 219 1.33 -6.86 -19.43
C ILE A 219 0.57 -7.51 -18.28
N ILE A 220 1.15 -8.53 -17.63
CA ILE A 220 0.58 -9.14 -16.43
C ILE A 220 0.90 -8.25 -15.23
N LEU A 221 -0.13 -7.76 -14.57
CA LEU A 221 -0.03 -6.80 -13.47
C LEU A 221 0.16 -7.50 -12.12
N SER A 222 0.95 -6.89 -11.24
CA SER A 222 0.94 -7.24 -9.82
C SER A 222 -0.40 -6.87 -9.15
N PRO A 223 -0.76 -7.50 -8.03
CA PRO A 223 -2.03 -7.23 -7.34
C PRO A 223 -2.31 -5.75 -7.11
N HIS A 224 -1.37 -4.99 -6.57
CA HIS A 224 -1.58 -3.57 -6.28
C HIS A 224 -1.70 -2.68 -7.53
N ALA A 225 -1.08 -3.07 -8.66
CA ALA A 225 -1.21 -2.33 -9.91
C ALA A 225 -2.61 -2.44 -10.53
N MET A 226 -3.34 -3.53 -10.23
CA MET A 226 -4.72 -3.71 -10.70
C MET A 226 -5.66 -2.65 -10.12
N TYR A 227 -5.46 -2.26 -8.85
CA TYR A 227 -6.23 -1.17 -8.23
C TYR A 227 -5.94 0.17 -8.90
N THR A 228 -4.68 0.45 -9.21
CA THR A 228 -4.31 1.63 -10.00
C THR A 228 -5.02 1.65 -11.34
N VAL A 229 -4.96 0.56 -12.10
CA VAL A 229 -5.59 0.44 -13.41
C VAL A 229 -7.11 0.58 -13.35
N LYS A 230 -7.77 0.07 -12.30
CA LYS A 230 -9.20 0.27 -12.07
C LYS A 230 -9.54 1.76 -12.06
N GLU A 231 -8.84 2.57 -11.26
CA GLU A 231 -9.10 4.01 -11.18
C GLU A 231 -8.72 4.74 -12.48
N VAL A 232 -7.65 4.31 -13.16
CA VAL A 232 -7.25 4.86 -14.47
C VAL A 232 -8.35 4.68 -15.51
N ILE A 233 -8.94 3.49 -15.58
CA ILE A 233 -10.07 3.21 -16.49
C ILE A 233 -11.27 4.09 -16.14
N GLU A 234 -11.60 4.22 -14.86
CA GLU A 234 -12.70 5.09 -14.42
C GLU A 234 -12.45 6.56 -14.76
N GLN A 235 -11.24 7.06 -14.54
CA GLN A 235 -10.88 8.43 -14.91
C GLN A 235 -10.94 8.63 -16.43
N ALA A 236 -10.42 7.71 -17.21
CA ALA A 236 -10.49 7.78 -18.67
C ALA A 236 -11.94 7.80 -19.18
N LEU A 237 -12.83 7.03 -18.57
CA LEU A 237 -14.26 7.06 -18.88
C LEU A 237 -14.91 8.39 -18.49
N ARG A 238 -14.55 8.97 -17.34
CA ARG A 238 -15.01 10.32 -16.93
C ARG A 238 -14.54 11.39 -17.92
N SER A 239 -13.28 11.33 -18.37
CA SER A 239 -12.72 12.24 -19.38
C SER A 239 -13.48 12.12 -20.70
N LYS A 240 -13.72 10.89 -21.16
CA LYS A 240 -14.50 10.61 -22.37
C LYS A 240 -15.92 11.20 -22.29
N LEU A 241 -16.61 10.98 -21.18
CA LEU A 241 -17.98 11.47 -20.97
C LEU A 241 -18.04 13.01 -20.91
N SER A 242 -17.02 13.65 -20.35
CA SER A 242 -16.93 15.12 -20.29
C SER A 242 -16.43 15.77 -21.59
N GLY A 243 -15.98 14.98 -22.55
CA GLY A 243 -15.36 15.46 -23.79
C GLY A 243 -14.01 16.14 -23.60
N ARG A 244 -13.33 15.92 -22.48
CA ARG A 244 -12.00 16.49 -22.20
C ARG A 244 -10.90 15.53 -22.63
N GLU A 245 -9.90 16.08 -23.30
CA GLU A 245 -8.64 15.37 -23.50
C GLU A 245 -7.77 15.56 -22.26
N GLU A 246 -7.49 14.50 -21.53
CA GLU A 246 -6.71 14.53 -20.29
C GLU A 246 -5.55 13.51 -20.36
N THR A 247 -4.38 13.92 -19.91
CA THR A 247 -3.19 13.06 -19.80
C THR A 247 -3.16 12.42 -18.41
N ILE A 248 -3.21 11.08 -18.36
CA ILE A 248 -3.18 10.32 -17.11
C ILE A 248 -1.83 9.63 -17.00
N LEU A 249 -1.05 9.99 -15.98
CA LEU A 249 0.17 9.30 -15.60
C LEU A 249 -0.14 8.27 -14.51
N PHE A 250 0.31 7.04 -14.69
CA PHE A 250 0.19 6.00 -13.68
C PHE A 250 1.36 5.02 -13.74
N THR A 251 1.58 4.28 -12.66
CA THR A 251 2.60 3.24 -12.62
C THR A 251 2.02 1.87 -12.91
N VAL A 252 2.71 1.12 -13.74
CA VAL A 252 2.45 -0.29 -13.99
C VAL A 252 3.56 -1.10 -13.34
N THR A 253 3.20 -1.88 -12.33
CA THR A 253 4.12 -2.85 -11.74
C THR A 253 3.76 -4.23 -12.29
N PRO A 254 4.66 -4.85 -13.09
CA PRO A 254 4.41 -6.20 -13.59
C PRO A 254 4.43 -7.21 -12.44
N ALA A 255 3.64 -8.27 -12.58
CA ALA A 255 3.70 -9.39 -11.65
C ALA A 255 5.05 -10.10 -11.76
N VAL A 256 5.61 -10.51 -10.64
CA VAL A 256 6.65 -11.54 -10.63
C VAL A 256 6.00 -12.90 -10.87
N THR A 257 6.75 -13.85 -11.41
CA THR A 257 6.23 -15.17 -11.82
C THR A 257 5.48 -15.95 -10.73
N SER A 258 5.70 -15.61 -9.48
CA SER A 258 5.03 -16.20 -8.31
C SER A 258 3.66 -15.58 -7.97
N GLU A 259 3.23 -14.52 -8.67
CA GLU A 259 1.97 -13.79 -8.38
C GLU A 259 0.84 -14.18 -9.35
N SER A 260 0.85 -15.39 -9.93
CA SER A 260 -0.22 -15.87 -10.83
C SER A 260 -1.50 -16.25 -10.09
N THR A 261 -1.40 -16.74 -8.87
CA THR A 261 -2.52 -17.22 -8.04
C THR A 261 -3.73 -16.27 -7.99
N PRO A 262 -3.57 -14.93 -7.86
CA PRO A 262 -4.70 -14.02 -7.88
C PRO A 262 -5.52 -14.04 -9.17
N TYR A 263 -4.89 -14.23 -10.32
CA TYR A 263 -5.59 -14.34 -11.60
C TYR A 263 -6.36 -15.65 -11.70
N ASP A 264 -5.78 -16.76 -11.23
CA ASP A 264 -6.44 -18.05 -11.20
C ASP A 264 -7.70 -17.98 -10.34
N LEU A 265 -7.62 -17.42 -9.14
CA LEU A 265 -8.78 -17.24 -8.25
C LEU A 265 -9.89 -16.37 -8.86
N LEU A 266 -9.52 -15.33 -9.64
CA LEU A 266 -10.49 -14.52 -10.37
C LEU A 266 -11.17 -15.32 -11.48
N LEU A 267 -10.37 -16.03 -12.30
CA LEU A 267 -10.86 -16.81 -13.44
C LEU A 267 -11.74 -17.99 -13.02
N ASP A 268 -11.41 -18.60 -11.88
CA ASP A 268 -12.18 -19.69 -11.28
C ASP A 268 -13.42 -19.21 -10.51
N GLY A 269 -13.60 -17.88 -10.38
CA GLY A 269 -14.75 -17.28 -9.70
C GLY A 269 -14.77 -17.50 -8.19
N VAL A 270 -13.62 -17.79 -7.57
CA VAL A 270 -13.47 -18.02 -6.12
C VAL A 270 -12.92 -16.82 -5.37
N LEU A 271 -12.51 -15.76 -6.08
CA LEU A 271 -12.06 -14.51 -5.47
C LEU A 271 -13.24 -13.79 -4.81
N ASN A 272 -13.06 -13.33 -3.59
CA ASN A 272 -14.10 -12.66 -2.81
C ASN A 272 -13.65 -11.28 -2.36
N ASP A 273 -14.60 -10.33 -2.33
CA ASP A 273 -14.39 -9.04 -1.69
C ASP A 273 -14.47 -9.17 -0.16
N GLU A 274 -13.55 -8.51 0.50
CA GLU A 274 -13.54 -8.36 1.95
C GLU A 274 -13.68 -6.88 2.30
N ARG A 275 -14.38 -6.60 3.38
CA ARG A 275 -14.53 -5.25 3.94
C ARG A 275 -14.02 -5.21 5.36
N PRO A 276 -13.61 -4.02 5.87
CA PRO A 276 -13.24 -3.91 7.27
C PRO A 276 -14.42 -4.37 8.14
N GLU A 277 -14.15 -5.19 9.13
CA GLU A 277 -15.12 -5.43 10.17
C GLU A 277 -15.34 -4.13 10.95
N GLU A 278 -16.53 -3.55 10.86
CA GLU A 278 -16.86 -2.24 11.42
C GLU A 278 -16.58 -2.15 12.92
N ALA A 279 -16.81 -3.23 13.67
CA ALA A 279 -16.53 -3.27 15.11
C ALA A 279 -15.02 -3.21 15.38
N SER A 280 -14.21 -3.94 14.62
CA SER A 280 -12.75 -3.94 14.72
C SER A 280 -12.16 -2.58 14.35
N LEU A 281 -12.63 -1.98 13.25
CA LEU A 281 -12.20 -0.65 12.82
C LEU A 281 -12.54 0.42 13.88
N LYS A 282 -13.79 0.45 14.37
CA LYS A 282 -14.21 1.36 15.44
C LYS A 282 -13.39 1.18 16.70
N LYS A 283 -13.12 -0.06 17.11
CA LYS A 283 -12.29 -0.36 18.29
C LYS A 283 -10.87 0.18 18.11
N SER A 284 -10.26 -0.01 16.97
CA SER A 284 -8.90 0.48 16.68
C SER A 284 -8.83 2.02 16.66
N LEU A 285 -9.84 2.68 16.10
CA LEU A 285 -9.92 4.15 16.03
C LEU A 285 -10.33 4.81 17.35
N ALA A 286 -11.01 4.09 18.26
CA ALA A 286 -11.52 4.64 19.53
C ALA A 286 -10.41 5.25 20.40
N ARG A 287 -9.18 4.77 20.30
CA ARG A 287 -8.03 5.29 21.07
C ARG A 287 -7.60 6.71 20.70
N PHE A 288 -8.06 7.22 19.55
CA PHE A 288 -7.79 8.59 19.10
C PHE A 288 -8.92 9.57 19.46
N ILE A 289 -10.08 9.06 19.92
CA ILE A 289 -11.21 9.89 20.35
C ILE A 289 -10.84 10.58 21.66
N GLY A 290 -10.85 11.92 21.67
CA GLY A 290 -10.55 12.72 22.88
C GLY A 290 -9.08 13.12 23.07
N ARG A 291 -8.21 12.91 22.07
CA ARG A 291 -6.82 13.38 22.04
C ARG A 291 -6.59 14.64 21.18
N ASN A 292 -7.66 15.26 20.68
CA ASN A 292 -7.63 16.54 19.94
C ASN A 292 -7.82 17.72 20.88
#